data_ad1d17b2d290f984ad3c34637e4d7fbd
#
_entry.id   ad1d17b2d290f984ad3c34637e4d7fbd
#
_cell.length_a   1.000
_cell.length_b   1.000
_cell.length_c   1.000
_cell.angle_alpha   90.00
_cell.angle_beta   90.00
_cell.angle_gamma   90.00
#
_symmetry.space_group_name_H-M   'P 1'
#
loop_
_entity.id
_entity.type
_entity.pdbx_description
1 polymer ?
#
loop_
_entity_poly.entity_id
_entity_poly.type
_entity_poly.pdbx_seq_one_letter_code
_entity_poly.pdbx_strand_id
1 'polypeptide(L)'
;MHNIKDIRNNLENFKKKLKDRNLDFDTKKFLKVDEINKNIIIKKETLEQEKKALSKSKDKSNFEKSKKISEEISSFVKEQQESQKILNKILFSLPNIALDEVPLGEDEKSNQLIKKNGSIKKFPFAVKSHIEIGSKQKNIDFDTSIKLSGTRFVVLKDKIALLERALINFMLDTHVNEFKYTEISPPLIVN
;
A
#
# COMPACT_ATOMS: atom_id res chain seq x y z
N MET A 1 -2.63 -4.70 -0.83
CA MET A 1 -2.23 -5.66 0.24
C MET A 1 -2.92 -6.98 -0.03
N HIS A 2 -2.19 -8.08 0.04
CA HIS A 2 -2.75 -9.40 -0.22
C HIS A 2 -3.64 -9.87 0.92
N ASN A 3 -4.79 -10.46 0.61
CA ASN A 3 -5.65 -11.08 1.59
C ASN A 3 -5.13 -12.48 1.93
N ILE A 4 -4.80 -12.71 3.20
CA ILE A 4 -4.25 -13.99 3.69
C ILE A 4 -5.23 -15.15 3.45
N LYS A 5 -6.54 -14.89 3.56
CA LYS A 5 -7.55 -15.93 3.33
C LYS A 5 -7.53 -16.42 1.88
N ASP A 6 -7.40 -15.49 0.93
CA ASP A 6 -7.33 -15.82 -0.49
C ASP A 6 -6.07 -16.60 -0.83
N ILE A 7 -4.92 -16.23 -0.22
CA ILE A 7 -3.67 -16.98 -0.38
C ILE A 7 -3.83 -18.41 0.15
N ARG A 8 -4.42 -18.59 1.33
CA ARG A 8 -4.64 -19.93 1.91
C ARG A 8 -5.52 -20.81 1.04
N ASN A 9 -6.58 -20.23 0.50
CA ASN A 9 -7.56 -20.97 -0.31
C ASN A 9 -7.00 -21.35 -1.69
N ASN A 10 -5.99 -20.63 -2.20
CA ASN A 10 -5.51 -20.77 -3.57
C ASN A 10 -3.97 -20.68 -3.66
N LEU A 11 -3.28 -21.35 -2.72
CA LEU A 11 -1.83 -21.21 -2.53
C LEU A 11 -1.02 -21.54 -3.78
N GLU A 12 -1.35 -22.63 -4.47
CA GLU A 12 -0.62 -23.07 -5.66
C GLU A 12 -0.80 -22.09 -6.83
N ASN A 13 -1.99 -21.59 -7.03
CA ASN A 13 -2.26 -20.56 -8.04
C ASN A 13 -1.54 -19.25 -7.70
N PHE A 14 -1.55 -18.86 -6.42
CA PHE A 14 -0.85 -17.68 -5.94
C PHE A 14 0.66 -17.79 -6.18
N LYS A 15 1.25 -18.95 -5.85
CA LYS A 15 2.66 -19.26 -6.12
C LYS A 15 2.99 -19.21 -7.60
N LYS A 16 2.13 -19.82 -8.46
CA LYS A 16 2.28 -19.78 -9.90
C LYS A 16 2.30 -18.35 -10.42
N LYS A 17 1.32 -17.53 -10.07
CA LYS A 17 1.24 -16.13 -10.49
C LYS A 17 2.42 -15.26 -10.04
N LEU A 18 3.01 -15.54 -8.88
CA LEU A 18 4.23 -14.88 -8.47
C LEU A 18 5.43 -15.35 -9.30
N LYS A 19 5.51 -16.64 -9.63
CA LYS A 19 6.53 -17.19 -10.51
C LYS A 19 6.45 -16.59 -11.91
N ASP A 20 5.25 -16.33 -12.42
CA ASP A 20 4.99 -15.64 -13.69
C ASP A 20 5.54 -14.20 -13.69
N ARG A 21 5.84 -13.63 -12.51
CA ARG A 21 6.53 -12.36 -12.31
C ARG A 21 8.00 -12.52 -11.90
N ASN A 22 8.60 -13.67 -12.19
CA ASN A 22 10.00 -14.00 -11.85
C ASN A 22 10.30 -13.91 -10.34
N LEU A 23 9.29 -14.19 -9.48
CA LEU A 23 9.44 -14.14 -8.05
C LEU A 23 9.15 -15.49 -7.41
N ASP A 24 10.13 -16.00 -6.64
CA ASP A 24 9.98 -17.23 -5.89
C ASP A 24 9.33 -16.95 -4.54
N PHE A 25 8.20 -17.61 -4.29
CA PHE A 25 7.47 -17.50 -3.03
C PHE A 25 7.68 -18.70 -2.14
N ASP A 26 8.36 -18.50 -1.01
CA ASP A 26 8.57 -19.53 -0.01
C ASP A 26 7.28 -19.86 0.75
N THR A 27 6.48 -20.74 0.14
CA THR A 27 5.22 -21.20 0.70
C THR A 27 5.38 -21.91 2.04
N LYS A 28 6.50 -22.64 2.25
CA LYS A 28 6.75 -23.35 3.51
C LYS A 28 6.96 -22.38 4.66
N LYS A 29 7.76 -21.36 4.42
CA LYS A 29 8.00 -20.30 5.42
C LYS A 29 6.71 -19.53 5.73
N PHE A 30 5.95 -19.15 4.71
CA PHE A 30 4.68 -18.48 4.86
C PHE A 30 3.70 -19.31 5.71
N LEU A 31 3.47 -20.58 5.34
CA LEU A 31 2.54 -21.46 6.06
C LEU A 31 2.96 -21.67 7.51
N LYS A 32 4.27 -21.86 7.77
CA LYS A 32 4.79 -22.02 9.13
C LYS A 32 4.48 -20.79 10.01
N VAL A 33 4.75 -19.60 9.50
CA VAL A 33 4.48 -18.35 10.24
C VAL A 33 2.98 -18.12 10.44
N ASP A 34 2.17 -18.41 9.42
CA ASP A 34 0.73 -18.30 9.48
C ASP A 34 0.12 -19.26 10.49
N GLU A 35 0.59 -20.48 10.55
CA GLU A 35 0.15 -21.50 11.53
C GLU A 35 0.51 -21.10 12.95
N ILE A 36 1.73 -20.61 13.18
CA ILE A 36 2.15 -20.08 14.48
C ILE A 36 1.20 -18.96 14.91
N ASN A 37 0.94 -18.00 14.02
CA ASN A 37 0.06 -16.88 14.33
C ASN A 37 -1.37 -17.33 14.65
N LYS A 38 -1.93 -18.29 13.90
CA LYS A 38 -3.24 -18.90 14.20
C LYS A 38 -3.28 -19.56 15.57
N ASN A 39 -2.26 -20.36 15.88
CA ASN A 39 -2.21 -21.09 17.15
C ASN A 39 -2.11 -20.13 18.35
N ILE A 40 -1.37 -19.03 18.22
CA ILE A 40 -1.29 -17.99 19.25
C ILE A 40 -2.68 -17.34 19.44
N ILE A 41 -3.37 -17.01 18.35
CA ILE A 41 -4.72 -16.41 18.41
C ILE A 41 -5.69 -17.34 19.13
N ILE A 42 -5.72 -18.62 18.76
CA ILE A 42 -6.60 -19.61 19.38
C ILE A 42 -6.32 -19.74 20.89
N LYS A 43 -5.05 -19.86 21.28
CA LYS A 43 -4.67 -19.95 22.70
C LYS A 43 -5.10 -18.70 23.48
N LYS A 44 -4.86 -17.52 22.91
CA LYS A 44 -5.28 -16.25 23.52
C LYS A 44 -6.80 -16.18 23.72
N GLU A 45 -7.58 -16.53 22.69
CA GLU A 45 -9.05 -16.52 22.75
C GLU A 45 -9.57 -17.51 23.78
N THR A 46 -8.97 -18.70 23.89
CA THR A 46 -9.32 -19.70 24.93
C THR A 46 -9.10 -19.12 26.34
N LEU A 47 -7.94 -18.53 26.59
CA LEU A 47 -7.64 -17.90 27.89
C LEU A 47 -8.54 -16.71 28.19
N GLU A 48 -8.93 -15.92 27.21
CA GLU A 48 -9.88 -14.83 27.36
C GLU A 48 -11.27 -15.34 27.73
N GLN A 49 -11.71 -16.48 27.15
CA GLN A 49 -12.96 -17.14 27.52
C GLN A 49 -12.92 -17.69 28.94
N GLU A 50 -11.82 -18.36 29.33
CA GLU A 50 -11.62 -18.85 30.71
C GLU A 50 -11.63 -17.69 31.72
N LYS A 51 -10.95 -16.60 31.42
CA LYS A 51 -10.95 -15.41 32.27
C LYS A 51 -12.35 -14.82 32.43
N LYS A 52 -13.14 -14.78 31.36
CA LYS A 52 -14.54 -14.34 31.41
C LYS A 52 -15.40 -15.27 32.25
N ALA A 53 -15.17 -16.57 32.18
CA ALA A 53 -15.89 -17.56 33.00
C ALA A 53 -15.56 -17.39 34.50
N LEU A 54 -14.29 -17.25 34.85
CA LEU A 54 -13.84 -17.00 36.21
C LEU A 54 -14.40 -15.70 36.80
N SER A 55 -14.50 -14.65 36.01
CA SER A 55 -15.04 -13.36 36.49
C SER A 55 -16.54 -13.39 36.79
N LYS A 56 -17.30 -14.34 36.20
CA LYS A 56 -18.72 -14.53 36.49
C LYS A 56 -18.97 -15.25 37.81
N SER A 57 -18.02 -16.07 38.27
CA SER A 57 -18.12 -16.84 39.51
C SER A 57 -17.69 -15.98 40.69
N LYS A 58 -18.24 -15.04 41.17
CA LYS A 58 -17.94 -14.10 42.30
C LYS A 58 -17.09 -14.68 43.49
N ASP A 59 -16.27 -15.69 43.23
CA ASP A 59 -15.46 -16.39 44.23
C ASP A 59 -14.06 -15.71 44.31
N LYS A 60 -13.70 -15.27 45.50
CA LYS A 60 -12.41 -14.61 45.81
C LYS A 60 -11.21 -15.53 45.52
N SER A 61 -11.38 -16.86 45.59
CA SER A 61 -10.30 -17.81 45.26
C SER A 61 -9.87 -17.76 43.79
N ASN A 62 -10.71 -17.25 42.92
CA ASN A 62 -10.42 -17.12 41.47
C ASN A 62 -9.59 -15.89 41.10
N PHE A 63 -9.30 -14.99 42.06
CA PHE A 63 -8.55 -13.77 41.78
C PHE A 63 -7.09 -14.05 41.33
N GLU A 64 -6.43 -14.96 42.06
CA GLU A 64 -5.04 -15.33 41.70
C GLU A 64 -4.97 -16.06 40.34
N LYS A 65 -5.94 -16.95 40.09
CA LYS A 65 -6.05 -17.63 38.80
C LYS A 65 -6.27 -16.63 37.65
N SER A 66 -7.17 -15.68 37.84
CA SER A 66 -7.48 -14.64 36.88
C SER A 66 -6.26 -13.72 36.60
N LYS A 67 -5.44 -13.48 37.63
CA LYS A 67 -4.17 -12.71 37.49
C LYS A 67 -3.17 -13.46 36.63
N LYS A 68 -2.91 -14.74 36.91
CA LYS A 68 -2.04 -15.60 36.10
C LYS A 68 -2.48 -15.66 34.65
N ILE A 69 -3.78 -15.90 34.39
CA ILE A 69 -4.33 -15.90 33.02
C ILE A 69 -4.10 -14.53 32.34
N SER A 70 -4.21 -13.44 33.09
CA SER A 70 -3.93 -12.10 32.50
C SER A 70 -2.47 -11.90 32.10
N GLU A 71 -1.54 -12.45 32.87
CA GLU A 71 -0.10 -12.43 32.55
C GLU A 71 0.20 -13.29 31.31
N GLU A 72 -0.41 -14.47 31.22
CA GLU A 72 -0.30 -15.34 30.03
C GLU A 72 -0.90 -14.69 28.77
N ILE A 73 -2.08 -14.08 28.86
CA ILE A 73 -2.68 -13.33 27.76
C ILE A 73 -1.74 -12.20 27.30
N SER A 74 -1.11 -11.48 28.25
CA SER A 74 -0.16 -10.41 27.91
C SER A 74 1.07 -10.95 27.18
N SER A 75 1.56 -12.14 27.54
CA SER A 75 2.64 -12.83 26.79
C SER A 75 2.21 -13.16 25.37
N PHE A 76 1.02 -13.79 25.22
CA PHE A 76 0.50 -14.14 23.89
C PHE A 76 0.21 -12.92 23.02
N VAL A 77 -0.17 -11.77 23.58
CA VAL A 77 -0.33 -10.53 22.83
C VAL A 77 1.01 -10.09 22.22
N LYS A 78 2.10 -10.17 22.99
CA LYS A 78 3.45 -9.84 22.48
C LYS A 78 3.89 -10.81 21.37
N GLU A 79 3.73 -12.11 21.63
CA GLU A 79 4.05 -13.16 20.64
C GLU A 79 3.23 -12.99 19.34
N GLN A 80 1.94 -12.64 19.46
CA GLN A 80 1.08 -12.36 18.33
C GLN A 80 1.58 -11.15 17.52
N GLN A 81 1.97 -10.07 18.21
CA GLN A 81 2.52 -8.88 17.54
C GLN A 81 3.78 -9.22 16.76
N GLU A 82 4.70 -10.00 17.32
CA GLU A 82 5.92 -10.41 16.64
C GLU A 82 5.64 -11.31 15.44
N SER A 83 4.79 -12.33 15.61
CA SER A 83 4.37 -13.21 14.53
C SER A 83 3.68 -12.44 13.40
N GLN A 84 2.80 -11.49 13.74
CA GLN A 84 2.12 -10.64 12.78
C GLN A 84 3.08 -9.69 12.03
N LYS A 85 4.10 -9.15 12.69
CA LYS A 85 5.16 -8.35 12.03
C LYS A 85 5.89 -9.17 10.99
N ILE A 86 6.27 -10.41 11.31
CA ILE A 86 6.94 -11.31 10.38
C ILE A 86 6.04 -11.61 9.18
N LEU A 87 4.77 -11.93 9.42
CA LEU A 87 3.79 -12.20 8.37
C LEU A 87 3.57 -10.99 7.47
N ASN A 88 3.40 -9.81 8.06
CA ASN A 88 3.27 -8.56 7.30
C ASN A 88 4.52 -8.27 6.47
N LYS A 89 5.73 -8.50 7.00
CA LYS A 89 6.98 -8.33 6.24
C LYS A 89 7.02 -9.22 5.01
N ILE A 90 6.57 -10.48 5.12
CA ILE A 90 6.45 -11.39 3.98
C ILE A 90 5.45 -10.83 2.95
N LEU A 91 4.24 -10.45 3.39
CA LEU A 91 3.18 -10.00 2.49
C LEU A 91 3.48 -8.66 1.82
N PHE A 92 4.13 -7.72 2.52
CA PHE A 92 4.51 -6.42 1.96
C PHE A 92 5.66 -6.48 0.97
N SER A 93 6.49 -7.54 1.04
CA SER A 93 7.55 -7.75 0.05
C SER A 93 7.04 -8.33 -1.28
N LEU A 94 5.78 -8.80 -1.32
CA LEU A 94 5.21 -9.39 -2.52
C LEU A 94 4.56 -8.33 -3.42
N PRO A 95 4.82 -8.36 -4.73
CA PRO A 95 4.13 -7.49 -5.68
C PRO A 95 2.68 -7.94 -5.86
N ASN A 96 1.83 -7.06 -6.39
CA ASN A 96 0.47 -7.42 -6.73
C ASN A 96 0.43 -8.53 -7.79
N ILE A 97 -0.59 -9.36 -7.73
CA ILE A 97 -0.84 -10.39 -8.73
C ILE A 97 -1.34 -9.72 -10.02
N ALA A 98 -0.74 -10.09 -11.14
CA ALA A 98 -1.18 -9.66 -12.45
C ALA A 98 -2.53 -10.32 -12.82
N LEU A 99 -3.33 -9.62 -13.61
CA LEU A 99 -4.53 -10.19 -14.24
C LEU A 99 -4.13 -11.26 -15.26
N ASP A 100 -5.03 -12.17 -15.56
CA ASP A 100 -4.77 -13.27 -16.50
C ASP A 100 -4.51 -12.81 -17.93
N GLU A 101 -5.03 -11.62 -18.27
CA GLU A 101 -4.87 -10.98 -19.58
C GLU A 101 -3.47 -10.38 -19.80
N VAL A 102 -2.68 -10.21 -18.73
CA VAL A 102 -1.33 -9.64 -18.83
C VAL A 102 -0.37 -10.66 -19.41
N PRO A 103 0.30 -10.37 -20.54
CA PRO A 103 1.25 -11.28 -21.14
C PRO A 103 2.43 -11.57 -20.22
N LEU A 104 2.92 -12.81 -20.26
CA LEU A 104 4.13 -13.20 -19.54
C LEU A 104 5.37 -12.67 -20.27
N GLY A 105 6.31 -12.16 -19.51
CA GLY A 105 7.55 -11.64 -20.08
C GLY A 105 8.53 -11.15 -19.03
N GLU A 106 9.78 -11.01 -19.44
CA GLU A 106 10.87 -10.58 -18.55
C GLU A 106 11.00 -9.05 -18.51
N ASP A 107 10.67 -8.39 -19.61
CA ASP A 107 10.81 -6.94 -19.74
C ASP A 107 9.66 -6.30 -20.54
N GLU A 108 9.76 -5.00 -20.74
CA GLU A 108 8.79 -4.17 -21.49
C GLU A 108 8.59 -4.58 -22.96
N LYS A 109 9.52 -5.34 -23.56
CA LYS A 109 9.42 -5.82 -24.94
C LYS A 109 8.35 -6.90 -25.09
N SER A 110 8.01 -7.55 -24.00
CA SER A 110 6.95 -8.55 -23.93
C SER A 110 5.56 -7.92 -23.82
N ASN A 111 5.46 -6.59 -23.66
CA ASN A 111 4.18 -5.90 -23.56
C ASN A 111 3.41 -5.97 -24.90
N GLN A 112 2.12 -6.27 -24.81
CA GLN A 112 1.22 -6.30 -25.96
C GLN A 112 0.53 -4.93 -26.11
N LEU A 113 0.63 -4.36 -27.32
CA LEU A 113 -0.09 -3.14 -27.65
C LEU A 113 -1.58 -3.40 -27.77
N ILE A 114 -2.38 -2.92 -26.83
CA ILE A 114 -3.83 -3.10 -26.80
C ILE A 114 -4.55 -2.12 -27.73
N LYS A 115 -4.14 -0.85 -27.70
CA LYS A 115 -4.81 0.21 -28.47
C LYS A 115 -3.82 1.32 -28.82
N LYS A 116 -3.91 1.80 -30.05
CA LYS A 116 -3.23 2.99 -30.53
C LYS A 116 -4.26 4.04 -30.94
N ASN A 117 -4.17 5.23 -30.38
CA ASN A 117 -5.06 6.34 -30.73
C ASN A 117 -4.24 7.50 -31.29
N GLY A 118 -4.63 7.96 -32.48
CA GLY A 118 -3.98 9.04 -33.18
C GLY A 118 -2.60 8.69 -33.76
N SER A 119 -1.89 9.71 -34.23
CA SER A 119 -0.55 9.62 -34.76
C SER A 119 0.36 10.69 -34.15
N ILE A 120 1.63 10.36 -33.98
CA ILE A 120 2.62 11.31 -33.48
C ILE A 120 2.84 12.39 -34.57
N LYS A 121 2.58 13.64 -34.21
CA LYS A 121 2.84 14.79 -35.12
C LYS A 121 4.33 14.93 -35.37
N LYS A 122 4.70 15.05 -36.64
CA LYS A 122 6.07 15.44 -37.02
C LYS A 122 6.13 16.95 -37.09
N PHE A 123 7.08 17.55 -36.41
CA PHE A 123 7.27 18.99 -36.42
C PHE A 123 8.46 19.34 -37.36
N PRO A 124 8.38 20.46 -38.12
CA PRO A 124 9.48 20.91 -39.02
C PRO A 124 10.63 21.57 -38.26
N PHE A 125 10.61 21.56 -36.93
CA PHE A 125 11.61 22.14 -36.02
C PHE A 125 12.02 21.15 -34.93
N ALA A 126 13.18 21.41 -34.32
CA ALA A 126 13.63 20.63 -33.17
C ALA A 126 12.71 20.83 -31.94
N VAL A 127 12.07 19.75 -31.49
CA VAL A 127 11.17 19.76 -30.33
C VAL A 127 11.99 19.91 -29.05
N LYS A 128 11.58 20.84 -28.21
CA LYS A 128 12.17 21.04 -26.86
C LYS A 128 11.36 20.36 -25.79
N SER A 129 12.04 19.89 -24.76
CA SER A 129 11.40 19.35 -23.57
C SER A 129 10.68 20.45 -22.78
N HIS A 130 9.73 20.07 -21.93
CA HIS A 130 9.06 21.01 -21.03
C HIS A 130 10.04 21.71 -20.08
N ILE A 131 11.12 21.04 -19.68
CA ILE A 131 12.19 21.62 -18.87
C ILE A 131 12.90 22.74 -19.60
N GLU A 132 13.30 22.52 -20.86
CA GLU A 132 13.98 23.54 -21.67
C GLU A 132 13.08 24.74 -21.95
N ILE A 133 11.79 24.51 -22.19
CA ILE A 133 10.81 25.58 -22.40
C ILE A 133 10.61 26.39 -21.11
N GLY A 134 10.37 25.72 -19.99
CA GLY A 134 10.11 26.36 -18.70
C GLY A 134 11.32 27.12 -18.15
N SER A 135 12.52 26.54 -18.26
CA SER A 135 13.76 27.18 -17.81
C SER A 135 14.07 28.43 -18.66
N LYS A 136 13.85 28.38 -19.97
CA LYS A 136 14.04 29.54 -20.85
C LYS A 136 13.14 30.72 -20.49
N GLN A 137 11.90 30.44 -20.06
CA GLN A 137 10.94 31.46 -19.63
C GLN A 137 11.12 31.88 -18.18
N LYS A 138 12.03 31.25 -17.41
CA LYS A 138 12.25 31.45 -15.98
C LYS A 138 10.99 31.23 -15.10
N ASN A 139 9.97 30.58 -15.64
CA ASN A 139 8.72 30.33 -14.96
C ASN A 139 8.72 28.97 -14.20
N ILE A 140 9.71 28.13 -14.50
CA ILE A 140 10.00 26.88 -13.79
C ILE A 140 11.42 27.00 -13.22
N ASP A 141 11.54 27.06 -11.91
CA ASP A 141 12.80 27.34 -11.21
C ASP A 141 13.22 26.12 -10.37
N PHE A 142 14.13 25.35 -10.93
CA PHE A 142 14.69 24.16 -10.27
C PHE A 142 15.75 24.53 -9.23
N ASP A 143 16.53 25.61 -9.49
CA ASP A 143 17.64 25.99 -8.60
C ASP A 143 17.13 26.46 -7.24
N THR A 144 16.07 27.26 -7.24
CA THR A 144 15.40 27.67 -6.00
C THR A 144 14.75 26.48 -5.29
N SER A 145 14.15 25.56 -6.04
CA SER A 145 13.49 24.38 -5.43
C SER A 145 14.49 23.45 -4.74
N ILE A 146 15.68 23.27 -5.31
CA ILE A 146 16.75 22.46 -4.70
C ILE A 146 17.16 23.05 -3.34
N LYS A 147 17.26 24.38 -3.24
CA LYS A 147 17.61 25.06 -1.98
C LYS A 147 16.50 24.94 -0.93
N LEU A 148 15.23 24.92 -1.34
CA LEU A 148 14.09 24.87 -0.44
C LEU A 148 13.74 23.45 0.03
N SER A 149 13.76 22.48 -0.90
CA SER A 149 13.17 21.15 -0.65
C SER A 149 14.01 19.99 -1.22
N GLY A 150 15.13 20.27 -1.88
CA GLY A 150 15.98 19.25 -2.49
C GLY A 150 15.62 18.94 -3.95
N THR A 151 16.18 17.84 -4.47
CA THR A 151 15.95 17.40 -5.86
C THR A 151 14.53 16.89 -6.06
N ARG A 152 14.03 16.94 -7.29
CA ARG A 152 12.69 16.48 -7.73
C ARG A 152 11.53 17.40 -7.30
N PHE A 153 11.83 18.58 -6.78
CA PHE A 153 10.84 19.63 -6.55
C PHE A 153 10.99 20.73 -7.62
N VAL A 154 9.97 21.56 -7.73
CA VAL A 154 9.96 22.68 -8.68
C VAL A 154 9.29 23.89 -8.01
N VAL A 155 9.79 25.07 -8.30
CA VAL A 155 9.12 26.33 -7.97
C VAL A 155 8.54 26.90 -9.26
N LEU A 156 7.22 27.04 -9.28
CA LEU A 156 6.50 27.63 -10.40
C LEU A 156 6.29 29.12 -10.16
N LYS A 157 6.41 29.91 -11.23
CA LYS A 157 6.29 31.37 -11.16
C LYS A 157 5.33 31.90 -12.22
N ASP A 158 4.77 33.07 -11.95
CA ASP A 158 3.96 33.85 -12.87
C ASP A 158 2.85 33.00 -13.55
N LYS A 159 2.77 33.03 -14.86
CA LYS A 159 1.70 32.36 -15.65
C LYS A 159 1.65 30.84 -15.45
N ILE A 160 2.78 30.20 -15.19
CA ILE A 160 2.79 28.74 -14.93
C ILE A 160 2.19 28.44 -13.55
N ALA A 161 2.48 29.25 -12.53
CA ALA A 161 1.84 29.10 -11.22
C ALA A 161 0.31 29.38 -11.29
N LEU A 162 -0.09 30.36 -12.10
CA LEU A 162 -1.50 30.62 -12.37
C LEU A 162 -2.17 29.42 -13.07
N LEU A 163 -1.49 28.85 -14.06
CA LEU A 163 -1.99 27.67 -14.80
C LEU A 163 -2.13 26.46 -13.88
N GLU A 164 -1.16 26.19 -13.00
CA GLU A 164 -1.25 25.10 -12.02
C GLU A 164 -2.51 25.24 -11.16
N ARG A 165 -2.73 26.42 -10.59
CA ARG A 165 -3.94 26.69 -9.77
C ARG A 165 -5.22 26.52 -10.57
N ALA A 166 -5.24 26.99 -11.82
CA ALA A 166 -6.41 26.82 -12.69
C ALA A 166 -6.69 25.35 -13.00
N LEU A 167 -5.66 24.54 -13.22
CA LEU A 167 -5.78 23.10 -13.45
C LEU A 167 -6.25 22.35 -12.19
N ILE A 168 -5.78 22.74 -11.01
CA ILE A 168 -6.25 22.17 -9.73
C ILE A 168 -7.76 22.38 -9.60
N ASN A 169 -8.22 23.62 -9.77
CA ASN A 169 -9.65 23.93 -9.67
C ASN A 169 -10.45 23.18 -10.75
N PHE A 170 -9.99 23.17 -11.99
CA PHE A 170 -10.65 22.44 -13.08
C PHE A 170 -10.81 20.95 -12.76
N MET A 171 -9.78 20.30 -12.24
CA MET A 171 -9.84 18.88 -11.88
C MET A 171 -10.79 18.63 -10.72
N LEU A 172 -10.76 19.46 -9.67
CA LEU A 172 -11.71 19.36 -8.55
C LEU A 172 -13.14 19.54 -9.01
N ASP A 173 -13.42 20.61 -9.78
CA ASP A 173 -14.76 20.89 -10.31
C ASP A 173 -15.28 19.74 -11.19
N THR A 174 -14.44 19.17 -12.03
CA THR A 174 -14.77 18.00 -12.86
C THR A 174 -15.16 16.79 -12.00
N HIS A 175 -14.36 16.47 -10.98
CA HIS A 175 -14.68 15.36 -10.09
C HIS A 175 -15.96 15.56 -9.29
N VAL A 176 -16.19 16.76 -8.78
CA VAL A 176 -17.42 17.10 -8.03
C VAL A 176 -18.65 17.10 -8.95
N ASN A 177 -18.57 17.82 -10.08
CA ASN A 177 -19.75 18.05 -10.93
C ASN A 177 -20.11 16.87 -11.81
N GLU A 178 -19.11 16.23 -12.45
CA GLU A 178 -19.35 15.15 -13.41
C GLU A 178 -19.36 13.78 -12.73
N PHE A 179 -18.42 13.51 -11.82
CA PHE A 179 -18.25 12.21 -11.18
C PHE A 179 -18.91 12.11 -9.81
N LYS A 180 -19.54 13.18 -9.31
CA LYS A 180 -20.30 13.20 -8.05
C LYS A 180 -19.49 12.86 -6.80
N TYR A 181 -18.19 13.18 -6.81
CA TYR A 181 -17.38 13.11 -5.59
C TYR A 181 -17.77 14.23 -4.62
N THR A 182 -17.56 14.01 -3.34
CA THR A 182 -17.71 15.04 -2.32
C THR A 182 -16.37 15.69 -2.05
N GLU A 183 -16.28 17.00 -2.25
CA GLU A 183 -15.08 17.75 -1.88
C GLU A 183 -14.96 17.86 -0.35
N ILE A 184 -13.77 17.62 0.18
CA ILE A 184 -13.48 17.71 1.61
C ILE A 184 -12.21 18.55 1.79
N SER A 185 -12.28 19.54 2.67
CA SER A 185 -11.12 20.36 3.08
C SER A 185 -10.64 19.94 4.48
N PRO A 186 -9.71 18.98 4.58
CA PRO A 186 -9.18 18.54 5.87
C PRO A 186 -8.14 19.54 6.42
N PRO A 187 -7.84 19.52 7.73
CA PRO A 187 -6.70 20.23 8.29
C PRO A 187 -5.39 19.82 7.59
N LEU A 188 -4.53 20.81 7.30
CA LEU A 188 -3.23 20.55 6.65
C LEU A 188 -2.21 19.90 7.59
N ILE A 189 -2.35 20.10 8.89
CA ILE A 189 -1.49 19.53 9.93
C ILE A 189 -2.31 18.52 10.70
N VAL A 190 -1.84 17.29 10.74
CA VAL A 190 -2.47 16.17 11.47
C VAL A 190 -1.46 15.55 12.43
N ASN A 191 -1.95 14.97 13.53
CA ASN A 191 -1.14 14.25 14.52
C ASN A 191 -0.78 12.86 14.01
#